data_3f67cda922c5c57eec93c08b43b67d83
#
_entry.id   3f67cda922c5c57eec93c08b43b67d83
#
_cell.length_a   1.000
_cell.length_b   1.000
_cell.length_c   1.000
_cell.angle_alpha   90.00
_cell.angle_beta   90.00
_cell.angle_gamma   90.00
#
_symmetry.space_group_name_H-M   'P 1'
#
loop_
_entity.id
_entity.type
_entity.pdbx_description
1 polymer ?
#
loop_
_entity_poly.entity_id
_entity_poly.type
_entity_poly.pdbx_seq_one_letter_code
_entity_poly.pdbx_strand_id
1 'polypeptide(L)'
;MNSNDNTYTIEEFSWGIVGSGYNDWGNGGPDAKFYYDYTTDTFKVGVKLIDGEIRVRPNNTWGGDLGDANGDGVLDSDPENNIAVTEGHYLMTINLNDNSYTLEASDTVWGIVGSGYNDWGSGGPDFALTEIQPNIFVGDVATLVEGEIKVRPNNTWGGELGDANGDNVLDANADNNIAVTAGGYRVRIDFSDNSYQL
;
A
#
# COMPACT_ATOMS: atom_id res chain seq x y z
N MET A 1 -27.93 -4.79 -0.03
CA MET A 1 -29.17 -3.96 -0.03
C MET A 1 -30.27 -4.77 0.59
N ASN A 2 -30.92 -4.28 1.63
CA ASN A 2 -32.09 -4.92 2.23
C ASN A 2 -33.36 -4.38 1.54
N SER A 3 -34.08 -5.22 0.83
CA SER A 3 -35.26 -4.84 0.04
C SER A 3 -36.52 -4.56 0.90
N ASN A 4 -36.49 -4.89 2.19
CA ASN A 4 -37.66 -4.72 3.07
C ASN A 4 -37.75 -3.33 3.69
N ASP A 5 -36.61 -2.62 3.83
CA ASP A 5 -36.53 -1.30 4.47
C ASP A 5 -35.75 -0.26 3.63
N ASN A 6 -35.35 -0.62 2.42
CA ASN A 6 -34.53 0.19 1.53
C ASN A 6 -33.19 0.67 2.16
N THR A 7 -32.68 -0.07 3.13
CA THR A 7 -31.39 0.25 3.74
C THR A 7 -30.26 -0.44 3.00
N TYR A 8 -29.07 0.13 3.09
CA TYR A 8 -27.82 -0.47 2.63
C TYR A 8 -26.71 -0.13 3.63
N THR A 9 -25.75 -1.02 3.70
CA THR A 9 -24.49 -0.79 4.41
C THR A 9 -23.38 -0.73 3.37
N ILE A 10 -22.50 0.26 3.47
CA ILE A 10 -21.25 0.32 2.74
C ILE A 10 -20.15 0.07 3.76
N GLU A 11 -19.38 -0.99 3.55
CA GLU A 11 -18.22 -1.32 4.36
C GLU A 11 -16.97 -1.18 3.51
N GLU A 12 -15.91 -0.63 4.08
CA GLU A 12 -14.62 -0.60 3.43
C GLU A 12 -14.11 -2.03 3.30
N PHE A 13 -13.64 -2.40 2.12
CA PHE A 13 -13.03 -3.69 1.85
C PHE A 13 -11.67 -3.49 1.22
N SER A 14 -10.65 -4.14 1.75
CA SER A 14 -9.30 -4.07 1.24
C SER A 14 -8.60 -5.41 1.30
N TRP A 15 -7.65 -5.63 0.40
CA TRP A 15 -6.62 -6.64 0.53
C TRP A 15 -5.31 -6.00 0.94
N GLY A 16 -4.46 -6.72 1.66
CA GLY A 16 -3.15 -6.24 2.08
C GLY A 16 -2.12 -7.35 2.21
N ILE A 17 -0.84 -6.98 2.08
CA ILE A 17 0.30 -7.86 2.36
C ILE A 17 0.62 -7.80 3.85
N VAL A 18 0.78 -8.96 4.45
CA VAL A 18 1.21 -9.17 5.84
C VAL A 18 2.29 -10.24 5.90
N GLY A 19 3.19 -10.17 6.85
CA GLY A 19 4.17 -11.23 7.03
C GLY A 19 5.47 -10.78 7.68
N SER A 20 6.35 -11.74 8.00
CA SER A 20 7.71 -11.45 8.49
C SER A 20 8.53 -10.71 7.44
N GLY A 21 8.21 -10.89 6.15
CA GLY A 21 8.83 -10.18 5.04
C GLY A 21 8.36 -8.74 4.85
N TYR A 22 7.39 -8.25 5.66
CA TYR A 22 6.87 -6.88 5.54
C TYR A 22 6.69 -6.18 6.89
N ASN A 23 5.71 -6.57 7.70
CA ASN A 23 5.26 -5.84 8.90
C ASN A 23 5.23 -6.71 10.15
N ASP A 24 6.07 -7.75 10.23
CA ASP A 24 6.12 -8.69 11.35
C ASP A 24 4.72 -9.25 11.71
N TRP A 25 4.03 -9.77 10.72
CA TRP A 25 2.69 -10.37 10.86
C TRP A 25 1.63 -9.40 11.43
N GLY A 26 1.81 -8.09 11.18
CA GLY A 26 0.94 -7.02 11.64
C GLY A 26 1.36 -6.39 12.98
N ASN A 27 2.44 -6.86 13.63
CA ASN A 27 2.96 -6.24 14.84
C ASN A 27 3.73 -4.94 14.55
N GLY A 28 4.33 -4.85 13.36
CA GLY A 28 5.14 -3.72 12.92
C GLY A 28 4.37 -2.66 12.13
N GLY A 29 3.04 -2.70 12.12
CA GLY A 29 2.22 -1.72 11.42
C GLY A 29 1.10 -2.34 10.58
N PRO A 30 0.31 -1.50 9.86
CA PRO A 30 -0.75 -1.98 9.00
C PRO A 30 -0.22 -2.76 7.79
N ASP A 31 -1.10 -3.53 7.16
CA ASP A 31 -0.79 -4.28 5.96
C ASP A 31 -0.53 -3.32 4.77
N ALA A 32 0.32 -3.73 3.82
CA ALA A 32 0.48 -3.01 2.55
C ALA A 32 -0.79 -3.15 1.72
N LYS A 33 -1.55 -2.09 1.64
CA LYS A 33 -2.89 -2.08 1.05
C LYS A 33 -2.82 -2.11 -0.47
N PHE A 34 -3.54 -3.04 -1.08
CA PHE A 34 -3.67 -3.12 -2.53
C PHE A 34 -4.61 -2.04 -3.07
N TYR A 35 -4.28 -1.52 -4.23
CA TYR A 35 -5.16 -0.75 -5.10
C TYR A 35 -5.91 -1.67 -6.06
N TYR A 36 -7.22 -1.50 -6.16
CA TYR A 36 -8.03 -2.24 -7.14
C TYR A 36 -8.04 -1.52 -8.50
N ASP A 37 -7.42 -2.16 -9.49
CA ASP A 37 -7.42 -1.70 -10.87
C ASP A 37 -8.64 -2.29 -11.61
N TYR A 38 -9.69 -1.51 -11.72
CA TYR A 38 -10.94 -1.93 -12.38
C TYR A 38 -10.80 -2.15 -13.88
N THR A 39 -9.73 -1.65 -14.50
CA THR A 39 -9.49 -1.83 -15.95
C THR A 39 -9.01 -3.23 -16.29
N THR A 40 -8.32 -3.86 -15.35
CA THR A 40 -7.77 -5.22 -15.46
C THR A 40 -8.44 -6.22 -14.54
N ASP A 41 -9.35 -5.76 -13.67
CA ASP A 41 -9.99 -6.56 -12.61
C ASP A 41 -8.97 -7.27 -11.72
N THR A 42 -7.93 -6.52 -11.32
CA THR A 42 -6.83 -7.01 -10.47
C THR A 42 -6.55 -6.07 -9.33
N PHE A 43 -5.89 -6.57 -8.30
CA PHE A 43 -5.38 -5.78 -7.20
C PHE A 43 -3.86 -5.66 -7.31
N LYS A 44 -3.32 -4.47 -7.11
CA LYS A 44 -1.89 -4.17 -7.28
C LYS A 44 -1.34 -3.41 -6.08
N VAL A 45 -0.10 -3.69 -5.68
CA VAL A 45 0.61 -2.91 -4.66
C VAL A 45 2.11 -2.86 -4.95
N GLY A 46 2.68 -1.65 -4.94
CA GLY A 46 4.13 -1.46 -4.93
C GLY A 46 4.64 -1.55 -3.49
N VAL A 47 5.56 -2.45 -3.20
CA VAL A 47 5.98 -2.72 -1.82
C VAL A 47 7.48 -2.97 -1.71
N LYS A 48 8.09 -2.48 -0.61
CA LYS A 48 9.41 -2.93 -0.18
C LYS A 48 9.26 -4.12 0.75
N LEU A 49 9.90 -5.23 0.41
CA LEU A 49 9.96 -6.44 1.23
C LEU A 49 11.37 -6.62 1.81
N ILE A 50 11.46 -7.39 2.88
CA ILE A 50 12.69 -7.91 3.46
C ILE A 50 12.69 -9.43 3.37
N ASP A 51 13.83 -10.09 3.62
CA ASP A 51 13.91 -11.55 3.65
C ASP A 51 12.90 -12.12 4.66
N GLY A 52 12.05 -13.04 4.21
CA GLY A 52 11.02 -13.64 5.06
C GLY A 52 9.88 -14.27 4.28
N GLU A 53 8.70 -14.20 4.85
CA GLU A 53 7.49 -14.78 4.29
C GLU A 53 6.35 -13.77 4.33
N ILE A 54 5.45 -13.84 3.34
CA ILE A 54 4.26 -13.01 3.28
C ILE A 54 3.01 -13.85 3.00
N ARG A 55 1.86 -13.27 3.32
CA ARG A 55 0.52 -13.68 2.88
C ARG A 55 -0.24 -12.46 2.42
N VAL A 56 -1.33 -12.67 1.70
CA VAL A 56 -2.31 -11.63 1.42
C VAL A 56 -3.56 -11.90 2.25
N ARG A 57 -4.14 -10.86 2.85
CA ARG A 57 -5.35 -11.01 3.68
C ARG A 57 -6.34 -9.87 3.51
N PRO A 58 -7.65 -10.15 3.72
CA PRO A 58 -8.67 -9.10 3.66
C PRO A 58 -8.72 -8.29 4.97
N ASN A 59 -8.94 -6.99 4.86
CA ASN A 59 -9.31 -6.08 5.95
C ASN A 59 -8.38 -6.12 7.18
N ASN A 60 -7.08 -6.39 7.00
CA ASN A 60 -6.11 -6.58 8.09
C ASN A 60 -6.54 -7.64 9.13
N THR A 61 -7.33 -8.63 8.73
CA THR A 61 -7.86 -9.67 9.63
C THR A 61 -7.46 -11.07 9.17
N TRP A 62 -7.30 -11.98 10.15
CA TRP A 62 -7.05 -13.38 9.88
C TRP A 62 -8.35 -14.14 9.60
N GLY A 63 -8.25 -15.23 8.82
CA GLY A 63 -9.36 -16.14 8.51
C GLY A 63 -9.90 -16.06 7.09
N GLY A 64 -9.22 -15.34 6.21
CA GLY A 64 -9.48 -15.27 4.76
C GLY A 64 -8.18 -15.00 4.01
N ASP A 65 -7.08 -15.23 4.69
CA ASP A 65 -5.73 -15.01 4.18
C ASP A 65 -5.31 -16.11 3.22
N LEU A 66 -4.54 -15.73 2.21
CA LEU A 66 -4.09 -16.59 1.13
C LEU A 66 -2.56 -16.55 1.03
N GLY A 67 -1.97 -17.66 0.59
CA GLY A 67 -0.54 -17.77 0.34
C GLY A 67 -0.23 -18.80 -0.75
N ASP A 68 1.05 -19.09 -0.97
CA ASP A 68 1.52 -20.05 -1.97
C ASP A 68 2.89 -20.63 -1.55
N ALA A 69 2.88 -21.75 -0.83
CA ALA A 69 4.12 -22.42 -0.39
C ALA A 69 4.74 -23.30 -1.47
N ASN A 70 3.94 -23.74 -2.45
CA ASN A 70 4.43 -24.64 -3.51
C ASN A 70 5.05 -23.87 -4.68
N GLY A 71 4.84 -22.53 -4.75
CA GLY A 71 5.42 -21.64 -5.75
C GLY A 71 4.82 -21.81 -7.14
N ASP A 72 3.56 -22.23 -7.25
CA ASP A 72 2.91 -22.43 -8.54
C ASP A 72 2.24 -21.14 -9.09
N GLY A 73 2.29 -20.04 -8.33
CA GLY A 73 1.70 -18.76 -8.72
C GLY A 73 0.20 -18.66 -8.47
N VAL A 74 -0.35 -19.59 -7.70
CA VAL A 74 -1.78 -19.61 -7.33
C VAL A 74 -1.92 -19.50 -5.82
N LEU A 75 -2.69 -18.53 -5.38
CA LEU A 75 -2.99 -18.30 -3.97
C LEU A 75 -4.01 -19.31 -3.46
N ASP A 76 -3.72 -19.95 -2.35
CA ASP A 76 -4.65 -20.84 -1.67
C ASP A 76 -4.82 -20.53 -0.18
N SER A 77 -5.85 -21.12 0.43
CA SER A 77 -6.27 -20.81 1.81
C SER A 77 -5.64 -21.70 2.88
N ASP A 78 -4.65 -22.53 2.53
CA ASP A 78 -3.95 -23.35 3.53
C ASP A 78 -3.18 -22.44 4.49
N PRO A 79 -3.39 -22.55 5.81
CA PRO A 79 -2.75 -21.66 6.78
C PRO A 79 -1.22 -21.79 6.87
N GLU A 80 -0.63 -22.86 6.32
CA GLU A 80 0.82 -23.05 6.27
C GLU A 80 1.45 -22.61 4.94
N ASN A 81 0.65 -22.16 3.97
CA ASN A 81 1.11 -21.74 2.66
C ASN A 81 1.56 -20.26 2.64
N ASN A 82 2.76 -20.00 3.12
CA ASN A 82 3.36 -18.67 3.02
C ASN A 82 4.14 -18.52 1.69
N ILE A 83 4.15 -17.31 1.15
CA ILE A 83 4.98 -16.94 0.00
C ILE A 83 6.36 -16.54 0.52
N ALA A 84 7.41 -17.28 0.18
CA ALA A 84 8.78 -16.91 0.51
C ALA A 84 9.24 -15.72 -0.32
N VAL A 85 9.84 -14.71 0.31
CA VAL A 85 10.31 -13.48 -0.33
C VAL A 85 11.74 -13.15 0.09
N THR A 86 12.42 -12.41 -0.78
CA THR A 86 13.75 -11.85 -0.52
C THR A 86 13.68 -10.34 -0.42
N GLU A 87 14.69 -9.71 0.19
CA GLU A 87 14.76 -8.26 0.26
C GLU A 87 14.76 -7.64 -1.15
N GLY A 88 13.88 -6.65 -1.36
CA GLY A 88 13.75 -5.96 -2.64
C GLY A 88 12.53 -5.07 -2.71
N HIS A 89 12.39 -4.42 -3.87
CA HIS A 89 11.20 -3.65 -4.24
C HIS A 89 10.40 -4.43 -5.26
N TYR A 90 9.09 -4.50 -5.09
CA TYR A 90 8.24 -5.34 -5.90
C TYR A 90 6.93 -4.64 -6.25
N LEU A 91 6.41 -4.97 -7.43
CA LEU A 91 4.99 -4.81 -7.75
C LEU A 91 4.32 -6.18 -7.59
N MET A 92 3.43 -6.31 -6.63
CA MET A 92 2.59 -7.50 -6.50
C MET A 92 1.24 -7.24 -7.16
N THR A 93 0.82 -8.17 -8.02
CA THR A 93 -0.51 -8.17 -8.63
C THR A 93 -1.23 -9.46 -8.26
N ILE A 94 -2.48 -9.36 -7.83
CA ILE A 94 -3.34 -10.53 -7.57
C ILE A 94 -4.62 -10.46 -8.40
N ASN A 95 -5.05 -11.60 -8.93
CA ASN A 95 -6.31 -11.78 -9.63
C ASN A 95 -7.18 -12.78 -8.85
N LEU A 96 -8.23 -12.29 -8.22
CA LEU A 96 -9.11 -13.13 -7.39
C LEU A 96 -10.13 -13.95 -8.20
N ASN A 97 -10.19 -13.79 -9.52
CA ASN A 97 -11.06 -14.63 -10.38
C ASN A 97 -10.49 -16.04 -10.56
N ASP A 98 -9.16 -16.15 -10.56
CA ASP A 98 -8.44 -17.43 -10.71
C ASP A 98 -7.42 -17.67 -9.60
N ASN A 99 -7.35 -16.76 -8.62
CA ASN A 99 -6.39 -16.72 -7.52
C ASN A 99 -4.92 -16.64 -7.98
N SER A 100 -4.64 -16.25 -9.21
CA SER A 100 -3.27 -16.07 -9.66
C SER A 100 -2.62 -14.82 -9.06
N TYR A 101 -1.31 -14.84 -8.92
CA TYR A 101 -0.55 -13.66 -8.54
C TYR A 101 0.78 -13.57 -9.29
N THR A 102 1.33 -12.36 -9.35
CA THR A 102 2.70 -12.10 -9.75
C THR A 102 3.41 -11.25 -8.71
N LEU A 103 4.71 -11.46 -8.55
CA LEU A 103 5.60 -10.63 -7.73
C LEU A 103 6.79 -10.24 -8.60
N GLU A 104 6.71 -9.05 -9.19
CA GLU A 104 7.68 -8.54 -10.15
C GLU A 104 8.63 -7.55 -9.48
N ALA A 105 9.94 -7.67 -9.74
CA ALA A 105 10.90 -6.70 -9.24
C ALA A 105 10.62 -5.31 -9.82
N SER A 106 10.68 -4.29 -8.98
CA SER A 106 10.49 -2.89 -9.33
C SER A 106 11.75 -2.08 -8.97
N ASP A 107 12.11 -1.12 -9.79
CA ASP A 107 13.26 -0.25 -9.51
C ASP A 107 12.98 0.70 -8.33
N THR A 108 11.74 1.15 -8.20
CA THR A 108 11.35 2.11 -7.18
C THR A 108 9.91 1.86 -6.72
N VAL A 109 9.73 1.83 -5.40
CA VAL A 109 8.41 1.91 -4.77
C VAL A 109 8.32 3.25 -4.03
N TRP A 110 7.13 3.86 -4.07
CA TRP A 110 6.87 5.11 -3.37
C TRP A 110 5.92 4.87 -2.19
N GLY A 111 6.09 5.64 -1.14
CA GLY A 111 5.24 5.53 0.05
C GLY A 111 5.08 6.85 0.79
N ILE A 112 4.03 6.89 1.63
CA ILE A 112 3.76 8.02 2.53
C ILE A 112 4.36 7.71 3.89
N VAL A 113 5.08 8.69 4.43
CA VAL A 113 5.73 8.65 5.74
C VAL A 113 5.43 9.94 6.48
N GLY A 114 5.35 9.92 7.80
CA GLY A 114 5.20 11.15 8.57
C GLY A 114 4.54 10.95 9.92
N SER A 115 4.51 12.03 10.72
CA SER A 115 3.76 12.04 11.98
C SER A 115 2.27 11.82 11.78
N GLY A 116 1.76 12.18 10.59
CA GLY A 116 0.37 11.94 10.20
C GLY A 116 0.06 10.49 9.81
N TYR A 117 1.05 9.58 9.75
CA TYR A 117 0.83 8.18 9.37
C TYR A 117 1.57 7.18 10.29
N ASN A 118 2.90 7.11 10.21
CA ASN A 118 3.71 6.06 10.82
C ASN A 118 4.84 6.60 11.71
N ASP A 119 4.67 7.79 12.26
CA ASP A 119 5.66 8.47 13.10
C ASP A 119 7.06 8.48 12.46
N TRP A 120 7.11 8.98 11.21
CA TRP A 120 8.34 9.10 10.41
C TRP A 120 9.07 7.76 10.17
N GLY A 121 8.32 6.66 10.17
CA GLY A 121 8.81 5.30 9.93
C GLY A 121 9.14 4.52 11.19
N SER A 122 9.00 5.11 12.40
CA SER A 122 9.18 4.37 13.66
C SER A 122 7.97 3.51 14.02
N GLY A 123 6.80 3.84 13.50
CA GLY A 123 5.54 3.11 13.70
C GLY A 123 5.25 2.04 12.65
N GLY A 124 6.19 1.73 11.77
CA GLY A 124 6.03 0.68 10.75
C GLY A 124 6.41 1.13 9.34
N PRO A 125 6.15 0.27 8.34
CA PRO A 125 6.40 0.57 6.94
C PRO A 125 5.63 1.80 6.43
N ASP A 126 6.11 2.41 5.34
CA ASP A 126 5.40 3.49 4.67
C ASP A 126 4.10 2.99 4.06
N PHE A 127 3.10 3.87 3.97
CA PHE A 127 1.89 3.57 3.21
C PHE A 127 2.25 3.43 1.73
N ALA A 128 2.09 2.22 1.20
CA ALA A 128 2.49 1.89 -0.16
C ALA A 128 1.64 2.61 -1.22
N LEU A 129 2.32 3.23 -2.18
CA LEU A 129 1.70 3.79 -3.38
C LEU A 129 1.96 2.85 -4.57
N THR A 130 0.96 2.66 -5.40
CA THR A 130 0.99 1.73 -6.53
C THR A 130 1.04 2.49 -7.84
N GLU A 131 2.00 2.19 -8.69
CA GLU A 131 2.04 2.71 -10.06
C GLU A 131 0.95 2.02 -10.90
N ILE A 132 0.03 2.83 -11.44
CA ILE A 132 -1.09 2.35 -12.28
C ILE A 132 -0.90 2.69 -13.76
N GLN A 133 -0.09 3.69 -14.04
CA GLN A 133 0.37 4.12 -15.35
C GLN A 133 1.75 4.73 -15.18
N PRO A 134 2.57 4.84 -16.24
CA PRO A 134 3.88 5.47 -16.15
C PRO A 134 3.84 6.83 -15.44
N ASN A 135 4.58 6.96 -14.32
CA ASN A 135 4.64 8.12 -13.43
C ASN A 135 3.35 8.46 -12.65
N ILE A 136 2.28 7.66 -12.73
CA ILE A 136 1.06 7.90 -11.97
C ILE A 136 0.94 6.86 -10.86
N PHE A 137 1.04 7.34 -9.63
CA PHE A 137 0.96 6.54 -8.42
C PHE A 137 -0.32 6.85 -7.64
N VAL A 138 -0.93 5.82 -7.09
CA VAL A 138 -2.15 5.93 -6.31
C VAL A 138 -2.05 5.15 -5.00
N GLY A 139 -2.79 5.60 -4.01
CA GLY A 139 -3.02 4.89 -2.75
C GLY A 139 -4.50 4.96 -2.37
N ASP A 140 -5.10 3.85 -2.04
CA ASP A 140 -6.53 3.74 -1.70
C ASP A 140 -6.67 3.06 -0.33
N VAL A 141 -7.23 3.57 0.57
CA VAL A 141 -7.47 4.78 1.32
C VAL A 141 -6.42 4.87 2.44
N ALA A 142 -5.54 5.85 2.45
CA ALA A 142 -4.64 6.07 3.57
C ALA A 142 -5.43 6.64 4.75
N THR A 143 -5.40 5.96 5.90
CA THR A 143 -5.94 6.51 7.14
C THR A 143 -4.87 7.36 7.80
N LEU A 144 -5.06 8.67 7.79
CA LEU A 144 -4.13 9.63 8.37
C LEU A 144 -4.68 10.17 9.70
N VAL A 145 -3.76 10.58 10.57
CA VAL A 145 -4.06 11.38 11.77
C VAL A 145 -3.60 12.83 11.55
N GLU A 146 -4.03 13.74 12.41
CA GLU A 146 -3.52 15.13 12.36
C GLU A 146 -2.00 15.16 12.51
N GLY A 147 -1.31 15.80 11.56
CA GLY A 147 0.15 15.85 11.54
C GLY A 147 0.69 16.27 10.17
N GLU A 148 1.85 15.75 9.87
CA GLU A 148 2.58 16.06 8.64
C GLU A 148 2.99 14.77 7.93
N ILE A 149 3.04 14.81 6.61
CA ILE A 149 3.50 13.70 5.79
C ILE A 149 4.50 14.17 4.73
N LYS A 150 5.25 13.21 4.20
CA LYS A 150 6.06 13.28 2.98
C LYS A 150 5.80 12.06 2.11
N VAL A 151 6.17 12.18 0.86
CA VAL A 151 6.25 11.05 -0.07
C VAL A 151 7.72 10.71 -0.25
N ARG A 152 8.12 9.45 -0.06
CA ARG A 152 9.52 9.04 -0.24
C ARG A 152 9.68 7.75 -1.03
N PRO A 153 10.81 7.61 -1.77
CA PRO A 153 11.11 6.38 -2.48
C PRO A 153 11.70 5.33 -1.55
N ASN A 154 11.39 4.07 -1.80
CA ASN A 154 12.08 2.89 -1.26
C ASN A 154 12.14 2.82 0.28
N ASN A 155 11.22 3.50 0.98
CA ASN A 155 11.19 3.62 2.43
C ASN A 155 12.54 4.15 3.00
N THR A 156 13.25 4.98 2.24
CA THR A 156 14.56 5.53 2.61
C THR A 156 14.56 7.06 2.53
N TRP A 157 15.42 7.69 3.33
CA TRP A 157 15.62 9.14 3.30
C TRP A 157 16.65 9.54 2.25
N GLY A 158 16.51 10.74 1.68
CA GLY A 158 17.41 11.33 0.69
C GLY A 158 16.79 11.50 -0.70
N GLY A 159 15.50 11.24 -0.85
CA GLY A 159 14.73 11.45 -2.08
C GLY A 159 13.27 11.79 -1.81
N GLU A 160 12.98 12.15 -0.56
CA GLU A 160 11.64 12.51 -0.12
C GLU A 160 11.17 13.84 -0.71
N LEU A 161 9.87 13.91 -0.96
CA LEU A 161 9.17 15.07 -1.51
C LEU A 161 8.07 15.51 -0.55
N GLY A 162 7.78 16.81 -0.56
CA GLY A 162 6.71 17.40 0.22
C GLY A 162 6.20 18.69 -0.41
N ASP A 163 5.30 19.40 0.27
CA ASP A 163 4.71 20.66 -0.20
C ASP A 163 4.35 21.55 0.99
N ALA A 164 5.27 22.44 1.38
CA ALA A 164 5.03 23.38 2.50
C ALA A 164 4.30 24.65 2.06
N ASN A 165 4.31 24.97 0.76
CA ASN A 165 3.66 26.18 0.24
C ASN A 165 2.18 25.96 -0.12
N GLY A 166 1.73 24.70 -0.20
CA GLY A 166 0.34 24.33 -0.43
C GLY A 166 -0.12 24.54 -1.88
N ASP A 167 0.80 24.45 -2.85
CA ASP A 167 0.45 24.62 -4.26
C ASP A 167 0.07 23.31 -4.97
N ASN A 168 0.07 22.19 -4.22
CA ASN A 168 -0.18 20.84 -4.69
C ASN A 168 0.87 20.31 -5.68
N VAL A 169 2.09 20.83 -5.60
CA VAL A 169 3.25 20.33 -6.33
C VAL A 169 4.32 19.86 -5.34
N LEU A 170 4.81 18.65 -5.53
CA LEU A 170 5.82 18.06 -4.66
C LEU A 170 7.21 18.62 -4.95
N ASP A 171 7.86 19.11 -3.91
CA ASP A 171 9.21 19.67 -3.94
C ASP A 171 10.22 18.82 -3.18
N ALA A 172 11.44 18.76 -3.70
CA ALA A 172 12.59 18.13 -3.04
C ALA A 172 13.26 19.09 -2.05
N ASN A 173 12.60 19.40 -0.95
CA ASN A 173 13.16 20.20 0.12
C ASN A 173 12.92 19.51 1.47
N ALA A 174 13.94 19.38 2.30
CA ALA A 174 13.86 18.68 3.58
C ALA A 174 12.81 19.29 4.54
N ASP A 175 12.54 20.58 4.43
CA ASP A 175 11.59 21.29 5.30
C ASP A 175 10.16 21.35 4.72
N ASN A 176 9.94 20.79 3.53
CA ASN A 176 8.62 20.79 2.87
C ASN A 176 7.77 19.59 3.32
N ASN A 177 7.04 19.75 4.41
CA ASN A 177 6.06 18.76 4.82
C ASN A 177 4.65 19.13 4.31
N ILE A 178 3.83 18.12 4.02
CA ILE A 178 2.41 18.28 3.70
C ILE A 178 1.63 18.18 5.01
N ALA A 179 0.94 19.24 5.40
CA ALA A 179 0.07 19.23 6.57
C ALA A 179 -1.22 18.43 6.25
N VAL A 180 -1.60 17.53 7.15
CA VAL A 180 -2.80 16.71 7.00
C VAL A 180 -3.66 16.73 8.26
N THR A 181 -4.95 16.51 8.08
CA THR A 181 -5.91 16.32 9.18
C THR A 181 -6.29 14.84 9.29
N ALA A 182 -6.90 14.46 10.41
CA ALA A 182 -7.37 13.08 10.58
C ALA A 182 -8.48 12.75 9.56
N GLY A 183 -8.34 11.63 8.86
CA GLY A 183 -9.30 11.19 7.84
C GLY A 183 -8.81 10.03 6.98
N GLY A 184 -9.67 9.57 6.09
CA GLY A 184 -9.34 8.62 5.03
C GLY A 184 -9.11 9.36 3.72
N TYR A 185 -7.97 9.13 3.08
CA TYR A 185 -7.54 9.85 1.88
C TYR A 185 -7.27 8.90 0.73
N ARG A 186 -7.77 9.26 -0.45
CA ARG A 186 -7.30 8.70 -1.71
C ARG A 186 -6.16 9.56 -2.23
N VAL A 187 -5.01 8.95 -2.40
CA VAL A 187 -3.81 9.64 -2.83
C VAL A 187 -3.58 9.40 -4.31
N ARG A 188 -3.30 10.45 -5.05
CA ARG A 188 -2.83 10.37 -6.44
C ARG A 188 -1.65 11.30 -6.64
N ILE A 189 -0.58 10.78 -7.21
CA ILE A 189 0.63 11.55 -7.57
C ILE A 189 0.90 11.35 -9.05
N ASP A 190 1.23 12.42 -9.74
CA ASP A 190 1.70 12.43 -11.11
C ASP A 190 3.13 12.98 -11.15
N PHE A 191 4.11 12.08 -11.26
CA PHE A 191 5.52 12.48 -11.30
C PHE A 191 5.97 13.08 -12.65
N SER A 192 5.10 13.19 -13.65
CA SER A 192 5.42 13.93 -14.88
C SER A 192 5.46 15.45 -14.66
N ASP A 193 4.71 15.95 -13.69
CA ASP A 193 4.66 17.35 -13.27
C ASP A 193 4.76 17.56 -11.75
N ASN A 194 4.98 16.46 -11.00
CA ASN A 194 5.01 16.40 -9.54
C ASN A 194 3.69 16.82 -8.85
N SER A 195 2.58 16.86 -9.55
CA SER A 195 1.29 17.21 -8.94
C SER A 195 0.78 16.08 -8.06
N TYR A 196 0.05 16.44 -6.99
CA TYR A 196 -0.59 15.45 -6.12
C TYR A 196 -1.99 15.87 -5.67
N GLN A 197 -2.76 14.90 -5.23
CA GLN A 197 -4.08 15.05 -4.64
C GLN A 197 -4.22 14.13 -3.41
N LEU A 198 -4.83 14.66 -2.36
CA LEU A 198 -5.23 13.94 -1.14
C LEU A 198 -6.75 14.00 -0.96
#